data_9d7556070c715d33261047140a0ffce3
#
_entry.id   9d7556070c715d33261047140a0ffce3
#
_cell.length_a   1.000
_cell.length_b   1.000
_cell.length_c   1.000
_cell.angle_alpha   90.00
_cell.angle_beta   90.00
_cell.angle_gamma   90.00
#
_symmetry.space_group_name_H-M   'P 1'
#
loop_
_entity.id
_entity.type
_entity.pdbx_description
1 polymer ?
#
loop_
_entity_poly.entity_id
_entity_poly.type
_entity_poly.pdbx_seq_one_letter_code
_entity_poly.pdbx_strand_id
1 'polypeptide(L)'
;MLTVTHLTKRYGKNVACNDLSFHLDKGSITVLLGPNGAGKSTLIKCITGFLRYDGNILVDGMPNKTVEAKRVFGYVPEIPSLYPNLTVAEHMEFLARAYRLTDWKEYAAQLLDRFELTDKKKKFGDELSKGMQQKLNLCLGFLPRPHFLLMDEPMIGLDPHAIKELKEIIREMREEGRTVLVSTHMIDSVDMLWDRTLIMQKGVLRANVTKEQLEQSGETLEQLFFDITEGEKPQSDAGNEAP
;
A
#
# COMPACT_ATOMS: atom_id res chain seq x y z
N MET A 1 -3.50 15.61 0.69
CA MET A 1 -3.35 14.53 1.70
C MET A 1 -1.88 14.17 1.91
N LEU A 2 -1.20 13.58 0.95
CA LEU A 2 0.22 13.24 1.01
C LEU A 2 1.02 14.09 0.02
N THR A 3 2.11 14.71 0.46
CA THR A 3 3.07 15.40 -0.41
C THR A 3 4.45 14.81 -0.20
N VAL A 4 5.06 14.33 -1.25
CA VAL A 4 6.44 13.83 -1.29
C VAL A 4 7.25 14.74 -2.19
N THR A 5 8.39 15.24 -1.69
CA THR A 5 9.22 16.21 -2.40
C THR A 5 10.69 15.80 -2.31
N HIS A 6 11.31 15.55 -3.47
CA HIS A 6 12.72 15.18 -3.63
C HIS A 6 13.15 14.03 -2.74
N LEU A 7 12.29 12.99 -2.60
CA LEU A 7 12.59 11.84 -1.75
C LEU A 7 13.67 10.98 -2.39
N THR A 8 14.77 10.81 -1.66
CA THR A 8 15.85 9.89 -2.03
C THR A 8 16.14 8.93 -0.89
N LYS A 9 16.22 7.63 -1.20
CA LYS A 9 16.60 6.58 -0.25
C LYS A 9 17.71 5.71 -0.82
N ARG A 10 18.81 5.61 -0.05
CA ARG A 10 19.98 4.80 -0.40
C ARG A 10 20.21 3.69 0.63
N TYR A 11 20.67 2.56 0.16
CA TYR A 11 21.22 1.46 0.95
C TYR A 11 22.66 1.21 0.49
N GLY A 12 23.62 1.81 1.19
CA GLY A 12 25.01 1.85 0.73
C GLY A 12 25.11 2.53 -0.63
N LYS A 13 25.60 1.80 -1.64
CA LYS A 13 25.71 2.30 -3.03
C LYS A 13 24.41 2.18 -3.83
N ASN A 14 23.44 1.38 -3.37
CA ASN A 14 22.19 1.18 -4.09
C ASN A 14 21.19 2.28 -3.78
N VAL A 15 20.64 2.92 -4.83
CA VAL A 15 19.59 3.95 -4.72
C VAL A 15 18.25 3.28 -4.94
N ALA A 16 17.49 3.06 -3.86
CA ALA A 16 16.20 2.38 -3.93
C ALA A 16 15.02 3.32 -4.26
N CYS A 17 15.15 4.60 -3.92
CA CYS A 17 14.27 5.69 -4.38
C CYS A 17 15.16 6.86 -4.79
N ASN A 18 14.95 7.41 -5.97
CA ASN A 18 15.79 8.44 -6.55
C ASN A 18 14.96 9.66 -6.94
N ASP A 19 15.03 10.72 -6.13
CA ASP A 19 14.41 12.02 -6.37
C ASP A 19 12.90 11.96 -6.68
N LEU A 20 12.14 11.21 -5.87
CA LEU A 20 10.71 11.06 -6.07
C LEU A 20 9.94 12.28 -5.57
N SER A 21 9.09 12.85 -6.44
CA SER A 21 8.19 13.96 -6.09
C SER A 21 6.79 13.70 -6.65
N PHE A 22 5.77 13.72 -5.77
CA PHE A 22 4.37 13.56 -6.16
C PHE A 22 3.42 14.03 -5.04
N HIS A 23 2.16 14.19 -5.40
CA HIS A 23 1.09 14.54 -4.48
C HIS A 23 -0.09 13.58 -4.63
N LEU A 24 -0.74 13.24 -3.50
CA LEU A 24 -1.98 12.48 -3.46
C LEU A 24 -3.07 13.35 -2.84
N ASP A 25 -4.21 13.43 -3.52
CA ASP A 25 -5.38 14.17 -3.10
C ASP A 25 -6.14 13.46 -1.98
N LYS A 26 -6.94 14.21 -1.21
CA LYS A 26 -7.86 13.60 -0.24
C LYS A 26 -9.00 12.86 -0.94
N GLY A 27 -9.45 11.77 -0.32
CA GLY A 27 -10.60 11.01 -0.82
C GLY A 27 -10.33 10.26 -2.12
N SER A 28 -9.06 9.99 -2.46
CA SER A 28 -8.68 9.27 -3.67
C SER A 28 -8.04 7.92 -3.37
N ILE A 29 -8.20 7.00 -4.30
CA ILE A 29 -7.48 5.72 -4.32
C ILE A 29 -6.32 5.86 -5.30
N THR A 30 -5.10 5.73 -4.80
CA THR A 30 -3.89 5.71 -5.62
C THR A 30 -3.29 4.32 -5.63
N VAL A 31 -2.93 3.84 -6.82
CA VAL A 31 -2.21 2.59 -6.99
C VAL A 31 -0.76 2.88 -7.32
N LEU A 32 0.15 2.27 -6.59
CA LEU A 32 1.60 2.30 -6.82
C LEU A 32 2.01 1.00 -7.50
N LEU A 33 2.14 1.06 -8.83
CA LEU A 33 2.54 -0.07 -9.67
C LEU A 33 4.06 -0.11 -9.88
N GLY A 34 4.57 -1.29 -10.14
CA GLY A 34 5.95 -1.50 -10.56
C GLY A 34 6.41 -2.93 -10.33
N PRO A 35 7.41 -3.41 -11.08
CA PRO A 35 7.96 -4.74 -10.90
C PRO A 35 8.60 -4.93 -9.52
N ASN A 36 8.92 -6.17 -9.18
CA ASN A 36 9.67 -6.48 -7.97
C ASN A 36 11.04 -5.77 -7.99
N GLY A 37 11.42 -5.16 -6.88
CA GLY A 37 12.65 -4.36 -6.81
C GLY A 37 12.53 -2.92 -7.34
N ALA A 38 11.36 -2.47 -7.82
CA ALA A 38 11.15 -1.10 -8.30
C ALA A 38 11.31 -0.02 -7.20
N GLY A 39 11.26 -0.40 -5.91
CA GLY A 39 11.39 0.53 -4.78
C GLY A 39 10.08 0.81 -4.04
N LYS A 40 8.95 0.18 -4.42
CA LYS A 40 7.61 0.41 -3.85
C LYS A 40 7.58 0.29 -2.32
N SER A 41 7.96 -0.86 -1.78
CA SER A 41 7.97 -1.08 -0.32
C SER A 41 8.97 -0.17 0.41
N THR A 42 10.07 0.22 -0.25
CA THR A 42 11.00 1.23 0.29
C THR A 42 10.34 2.59 0.38
N LEU A 43 9.63 3.02 -0.65
CA LEU A 43 8.87 4.28 -0.65
C LEU A 43 7.81 4.27 0.46
N ILE A 44 7.01 3.20 0.56
CA ILE A 44 6.00 3.05 1.61
C ILE A 44 6.63 3.13 3.01
N LYS A 45 7.75 2.42 3.25
CA LYS A 45 8.48 2.49 4.52
C LYS A 45 9.09 3.87 4.81
N CYS A 46 9.41 4.67 3.79
CA CYS A 46 9.77 6.07 3.96
C CYS A 46 8.54 6.92 4.36
N ILE A 47 7.39 6.72 3.69
CA ILE A 47 6.14 7.43 3.98
C ILE A 47 5.67 7.13 5.41
N THR A 48 5.73 5.87 5.86
CA THR A 48 5.39 5.48 7.23
C THR A 48 6.39 5.99 8.28
N GLY A 49 7.55 6.50 7.85
CA GLY A 49 8.61 7.00 8.73
C GLY A 49 9.49 5.91 9.34
N PHE A 50 9.37 4.65 8.91
CA PHE A 50 10.23 3.55 9.37
C PHE A 50 11.66 3.64 8.85
N LEU A 51 11.86 4.31 7.72
CA LEU A 51 13.19 4.50 7.13
C LEU A 51 13.61 5.97 7.17
N ARG A 52 14.92 6.19 7.31
CA ARG A 52 15.53 7.51 7.06
C ARG A 52 15.66 7.72 5.55
N TYR A 53 15.44 8.92 5.10
CA TYR A 53 15.49 9.34 3.71
C TYR A 53 15.94 10.81 3.64
N ASP A 54 16.35 11.26 2.47
CA ASP A 54 16.58 12.65 2.12
C ASP A 54 15.33 13.18 1.40
N GLY A 55 15.01 14.47 1.55
CA GLY A 55 13.80 15.11 1.03
C GLY A 55 12.73 15.32 2.08
N ASN A 56 11.50 15.61 1.66
CA ASN A 56 10.38 15.90 2.55
C ASN A 56 9.17 15.02 2.26
N ILE A 57 8.50 14.57 3.33
CA ILE A 57 7.21 13.89 3.29
C ILE A 57 6.27 14.57 4.28
N LEU A 58 5.16 15.08 3.77
CA LEU A 58 4.10 15.69 4.58
C LEU A 58 2.79 14.89 4.44
N VAL A 59 2.16 14.62 5.57
CA VAL A 59 0.82 14.03 5.66
C VAL A 59 -0.09 15.06 6.28
N ASP A 60 -1.10 15.52 5.55
CA ASP A 60 -1.95 16.67 5.92
C ASP A 60 -1.15 17.92 6.33
N GLY A 61 -0.05 18.20 5.62
CA GLY A 61 0.84 19.32 5.91
C GLY A 61 1.80 19.10 7.08
N MET A 62 1.70 17.98 7.80
CA MET A 62 2.54 17.62 8.93
C MET A 62 3.70 16.72 8.51
N PRO A 63 4.92 16.89 9.02
CA PRO A 63 6.00 15.94 8.76
C PRO A 63 5.61 14.52 9.18
N ASN A 64 5.82 13.54 8.30
CA ASN A 64 5.32 12.16 8.46
C ASN A 64 5.82 11.43 9.71
N LYS A 65 6.88 11.91 10.34
CA LYS A 65 7.46 11.30 11.56
C LYS A 65 6.84 11.82 12.85
N THR A 66 6.00 12.84 12.79
CA THR A 66 5.32 13.39 13.97
C THR A 66 4.23 12.44 14.48
N VAL A 67 3.91 12.55 15.76
CA VAL A 67 2.84 11.75 16.38
C VAL A 67 1.48 12.12 15.77
N GLU A 68 1.29 13.40 15.47
CA GLU A 68 0.07 13.94 14.85
C GLU A 68 -0.16 13.32 13.46
N ALA A 69 0.88 13.30 12.61
CA ALA A 69 0.80 12.65 11.30
C ALA A 69 0.49 11.15 11.42
N LYS A 70 1.13 10.45 12.39
CA LYS A 70 0.91 9.01 12.61
C LYS A 70 -0.50 8.67 13.10
N ARG A 71 -1.23 9.60 13.68
CA ARG A 71 -2.62 9.38 14.10
C ARG A 71 -3.60 9.34 12.95
N VAL A 72 -3.26 9.93 11.80
CA VAL A 72 -4.17 10.05 10.67
C VAL A 72 -3.97 8.94 9.64
N PHE A 73 -2.87 8.18 9.70
CA PHE A 73 -2.67 7.08 8.77
C PHE A 73 -2.59 5.70 9.42
N GLY A 74 -3.10 4.70 8.69
CA GLY A 74 -2.93 3.28 8.95
C GLY A 74 -1.93 2.66 7.97
N TYR A 75 -1.36 1.52 8.35
CA TYR A 75 -0.42 0.80 7.51
C TYR A 75 -0.68 -0.70 7.57
N VAL A 76 -0.81 -1.32 6.40
CA VAL A 76 -0.88 -2.76 6.22
C VAL A 76 0.40 -3.21 5.52
N PRO A 77 1.34 -3.84 6.22
CA PRO A 77 2.56 -4.36 5.60
C PRO A 77 2.30 -5.58 4.72
N GLU A 78 3.17 -5.83 3.74
CA GLU A 78 3.16 -7.03 2.90
C GLU A 78 3.25 -8.32 3.74
N ILE A 79 4.15 -8.33 4.72
CA ILE A 79 4.32 -9.46 5.63
C ILE A 79 3.68 -9.10 6.97
N PRO A 80 2.61 -9.81 7.38
CA PRO A 80 1.97 -9.61 8.66
C PRO A 80 2.96 -9.72 9.82
N SER A 81 2.96 -8.75 10.72
CA SER A 81 3.82 -8.76 11.92
C SER A 81 2.93 -8.96 13.16
N LEU A 82 2.38 -10.16 13.30
CA LEU A 82 1.51 -10.54 14.41
C LEU A 82 2.33 -10.99 15.62
N TYR A 83 1.77 -10.80 16.80
CA TYR A 83 2.34 -11.33 18.05
C TYR A 83 1.97 -12.82 18.18
N PRO A 84 2.93 -13.76 18.24
CA PRO A 84 2.63 -15.20 18.26
C PRO A 84 1.69 -15.59 19.41
N ASN A 85 1.86 -14.98 20.57
CA ASN A 85 1.18 -15.30 21.82
C ASN A 85 -0.09 -14.46 22.08
N LEU A 86 -0.55 -13.66 21.13
CA LEU A 86 -1.85 -13.00 21.20
C LEU A 86 -2.85 -13.72 20.32
N THR A 87 -4.06 -13.88 20.81
CA THR A 87 -5.19 -14.36 20.03
C THR A 87 -5.65 -13.31 19.01
N VAL A 88 -6.45 -13.71 18.02
CA VAL A 88 -7.08 -12.77 17.07
C VAL A 88 -7.83 -11.66 17.82
N ALA A 89 -8.61 -12.01 18.84
CA ALA A 89 -9.36 -11.02 19.63
C ALA A 89 -8.44 -10.07 20.42
N GLU A 90 -7.35 -10.59 20.98
CA GLU A 90 -6.39 -9.80 21.73
C GLU A 90 -5.58 -8.87 20.81
N HIS A 91 -5.28 -9.25 19.57
CA HIS A 91 -4.67 -8.33 18.60
C HIS A 91 -5.58 -7.12 18.33
N MET A 92 -6.89 -7.36 18.12
CA MET A 92 -7.84 -6.26 17.89
C MET A 92 -7.93 -5.36 19.13
N GLU A 93 -8.00 -5.94 20.34
CA GLU A 93 -8.04 -5.18 21.59
C GLU A 93 -6.74 -4.41 21.84
N PHE A 94 -5.58 -5.05 21.62
CA PHE A 94 -4.27 -4.42 21.76
C PHE A 94 -4.16 -3.15 20.90
N LEU A 95 -4.54 -3.27 19.60
CA LEU A 95 -4.50 -2.15 18.70
C LEU A 95 -5.50 -1.06 19.08
N ALA A 96 -6.72 -1.44 19.45
CA ALA A 96 -7.75 -0.50 19.92
C ALA A 96 -7.27 0.31 21.13
N ARG A 97 -6.62 -0.33 22.10
CA ARG A 97 -6.03 0.35 23.26
C ARG A 97 -4.86 1.26 22.85
N ALA A 98 -3.97 0.81 21.96
CA ALA A 98 -2.84 1.60 21.48
C ALA A 98 -3.28 2.89 20.77
N TYR A 99 -4.35 2.84 19.99
CA TYR A 99 -4.96 3.99 19.32
C TYR A 99 -5.99 4.75 20.19
N ARG A 100 -6.28 4.26 21.41
CA ARG A 100 -7.30 4.82 22.32
C ARG A 100 -8.68 4.91 21.66
N LEU A 101 -9.05 3.87 20.93
CA LEU A 101 -10.33 3.82 20.23
C LEU A 101 -11.48 3.64 21.23
N THR A 102 -12.55 4.39 21.04
CA THR A 102 -13.86 4.18 21.68
C THR A 102 -14.77 3.41 20.70
N ASP A 103 -15.72 2.65 21.24
CA ASP A 103 -16.78 1.98 20.45
C ASP A 103 -16.28 1.08 19.29
N TRP A 104 -15.07 0.57 19.43
CA TRP A 104 -14.40 -0.23 18.39
C TRP A 104 -14.92 -1.67 18.26
N LYS A 105 -15.59 -2.22 19.28
CA LYS A 105 -15.92 -3.66 19.38
C LYS A 105 -16.86 -4.11 18.27
N GLU A 106 -17.88 -3.30 17.97
CA GLU A 106 -18.83 -3.60 16.92
C GLU A 106 -18.15 -3.62 15.54
N TYR A 107 -17.36 -2.61 15.24
CA TYR A 107 -16.61 -2.54 13.98
C TYR A 107 -15.56 -3.65 13.88
N ALA A 108 -14.88 -3.98 14.97
CA ALA A 108 -13.99 -5.13 15.00
C ALA A 108 -14.72 -6.44 14.69
N ALA A 109 -15.93 -6.63 15.22
CA ALA A 109 -16.75 -7.81 14.94
C ALA A 109 -17.16 -7.86 13.45
N GLN A 110 -17.55 -6.74 12.86
CA GLN A 110 -17.87 -6.62 11.44
C GLN A 110 -16.66 -6.97 10.55
N LEU A 111 -15.47 -6.43 10.86
CA LEU A 111 -14.24 -6.74 10.12
C LEU A 111 -13.89 -8.24 10.19
N LEU A 112 -13.96 -8.82 11.39
CA LEU A 112 -13.68 -10.25 11.56
C LEU A 112 -14.71 -11.14 10.85
N ASP A 113 -15.93 -10.71 10.73
CA ASP A 113 -16.99 -11.41 9.98
C ASP A 113 -16.72 -11.35 8.48
N ARG A 114 -16.49 -10.18 7.93
CA ARG A 114 -16.16 -9.95 6.50
C ARG A 114 -14.95 -10.76 6.03
N PHE A 115 -13.95 -10.93 6.89
CA PHE A 115 -12.75 -11.72 6.58
C PHE A 115 -12.80 -13.16 7.09
N GLU A 116 -13.98 -13.67 7.52
CA GLU A 116 -14.20 -15.05 7.99
C GLU A 116 -13.29 -15.48 9.14
N LEU A 117 -13.04 -14.56 10.08
CA LEU A 117 -12.22 -14.80 11.27
C LEU A 117 -13.04 -14.89 12.58
N THR A 118 -14.38 -14.82 12.50
CA THR A 118 -15.26 -14.79 13.67
C THR A 118 -15.12 -16.04 14.56
N ASP A 119 -15.02 -17.22 13.95
CA ASP A 119 -14.81 -18.51 14.63
C ASP A 119 -13.35 -18.75 15.07
N LYS A 120 -12.43 -17.88 14.62
CA LYS A 120 -10.99 -17.95 14.93
C LYS A 120 -10.55 -17.00 16.04
N LYS A 121 -11.47 -16.25 16.68
CA LYS A 121 -11.17 -15.22 17.68
C LYS A 121 -10.25 -15.68 18.82
N LYS A 122 -10.29 -16.98 19.17
CA LYS A 122 -9.49 -17.58 20.25
C LYS A 122 -8.17 -18.21 19.77
N LYS A 123 -7.92 -18.28 18.47
CA LYS A 123 -6.65 -18.79 17.94
C LYS A 123 -5.53 -17.78 18.14
N PHE A 124 -4.35 -18.28 18.49
CA PHE A 124 -3.13 -17.48 18.58
C PHE A 124 -2.58 -17.11 17.19
N GLY A 125 -1.76 -16.05 17.13
CA GLY A 125 -1.20 -15.55 15.88
C GLY A 125 -0.37 -16.58 15.11
N ASP A 126 0.36 -17.44 15.79
CA ASP A 126 1.17 -18.54 15.21
C ASP A 126 0.34 -19.76 14.78
N GLU A 127 -0.90 -19.90 15.26
CA GLU A 127 -1.82 -20.96 14.84
C GLU A 127 -2.58 -20.59 13.54
N LEU A 128 -2.43 -19.37 13.04
CA LEU A 128 -3.10 -18.90 11.84
C LEU A 128 -2.32 -19.33 10.58
N SER A 129 -3.03 -19.79 9.56
CA SER A 129 -2.45 -19.93 8.22
C SER A 129 -2.00 -18.58 7.66
N LYS A 130 -1.10 -18.57 6.68
CA LYS A 130 -0.62 -17.33 6.04
C LYS A 130 -1.77 -16.44 5.55
N GLY A 131 -2.79 -17.02 4.90
CA GLY A 131 -3.97 -16.29 4.45
C GLY A 131 -4.79 -15.69 5.61
N MET A 132 -4.95 -16.45 6.72
CA MET A 132 -5.63 -15.94 7.91
C MET A 132 -4.81 -14.84 8.60
N GLN A 133 -3.49 -14.94 8.63
CA GLN A 133 -2.61 -13.88 9.12
C GLN A 133 -2.77 -12.60 8.29
N GLN A 134 -2.84 -12.73 6.97
CA GLN A 134 -3.05 -11.59 6.07
C GLN A 134 -4.45 -10.98 6.28
N LYS A 135 -5.51 -11.79 6.40
CA LYS A 135 -6.86 -11.33 6.74
C LYS A 135 -6.87 -10.54 8.07
N LEU A 136 -6.21 -11.05 9.11
CA LEU A 136 -6.09 -10.34 10.39
C LEU A 136 -5.29 -9.04 10.25
N ASN A 137 -4.19 -9.05 9.48
CA ASN A 137 -3.38 -7.86 9.19
C ASN A 137 -4.23 -6.74 8.56
N LEU A 138 -5.13 -7.08 7.63
CA LEU A 138 -6.09 -6.15 7.05
C LEU A 138 -7.08 -5.62 8.11
N CYS A 139 -7.68 -6.51 8.92
CA CYS A 139 -8.57 -6.09 10.00
C CYS A 139 -7.89 -5.06 10.92
N LEU A 140 -6.63 -5.31 11.29
CA LEU A 140 -5.85 -4.39 12.12
C LEU A 140 -5.59 -3.05 11.41
N GLY A 141 -5.32 -3.05 10.11
CA GLY A 141 -5.14 -1.83 9.33
C GLY A 141 -6.40 -0.97 9.24
N PHE A 142 -7.57 -1.60 9.15
CA PHE A 142 -8.87 -0.91 9.05
C PHE A 142 -9.42 -0.45 10.39
N LEU A 143 -9.14 -1.18 11.48
CA LEU A 143 -9.74 -0.95 12.79
C LEU A 143 -9.65 0.50 13.30
N PRO A 144 -8.52 1.22 13.14
CA PRO A 144 -8.42 2.62 13.56
C PRO A 144 -9.22 3.59 12.70
N ARG A 145 -9.86 3.14 11.62
CA ARG A 145 -10.55 3.98 10.64
C ARG A 145 -9.68 5.16 10.17
N PRO A 146 -8.47 4.89 9.64
CA PRO A 146 -7.51 5.95 9.32
C PRO A 146 -8.04 6.86 8.21
N HIS A 147 -7.66 8.15 8.23
CA HIS A 147 -7.94 9.07 7.13
C HIS A 147 -7.09 8.77 5.89
N PHE A 148 -5.92 8.19 6.08
CA PHE A 148 -5.02 7.77 5.03
C PHE A 148 -4.52 6.34 5.32
N LEU A 149 -4.81 5.40 4.43
CA LEU A 149 -4.38 4.01 4.53
C LEU A 149 -3.33 3.70 3.48
N LEU A 150 -2.19 3.16 3.94
CA LEU A 150 -1.15 2.60 3.08
C LEU A 150 -1.19 1.09 3.17
N MET A 151 -1.17 0.42 2.02
CA MET A 151 -1.14 -1.03 1.94
C MET A 151 -0.04 -1.48 0.99
N ASP A 152 0.84 -2.35 1.48
CA ASP A 152 1.93 -2.91 0.69
C ASP A 152 1.57 -4.33 0.28
N GLU A 153 1.31 -4.54 -1.02
CA GLU A 153 0.92 -5.83 -1.64
C GLU A 153 -0.21 -6.57 -0.87
N PRO A 154 -1.33 -5.91 -0.54
CA PRO A 154 -2.30 -6.44 0.41
C PRO A 154 -3.07 -7.67 -0.07
N MET A 155 -3.07 -7.95 -1.37
CA MET A 155 -3.84 -9.05 -1.98
C MET A 155 -3.08 -10.38 -1.98
N ILE A 156 -1.76 -10.37 -1.72
CA ILE A 156 -0.95 -11.58 -1.70
C ILE A 156 -1.42 -12.52 -0.59
N GLY A 157 -1.68 -13.77 -0.96
CA GLY A 157 -2.09 -14.83 -0.03
C GLY A 157 -3.55 -14.80 0.40
N LEU A 158 -4.36 -13.88 -0.14
CA LEU A 158 -5.80 -13.86 0.07
C LEU A 158 -6.54 -14.80 -0.91
N ASP A 159 -7.62 -15.36 -0.45
CA ASP A 159 -8.59 -16.04 -1.30
C ASP A 159 -9.50 -15.05 -2.07
N PRO A 160 -10.22 -15.49 -3.11
CA PRO A 160 -11.06 -14.60 -3.91
C PRO A 160 -12.13 -13.83 -3.12
N HIS A 161 -12.68 -14.44 -2.06
CA HIS A 161 -13.67 -13.79 -1.21
C HIS A 161 -13.02 -12.62 -0.45
N ALA A 162 -11.89 -12.85 0.19
CA ALA A 162 -11.17 -11.82 0.93
C ALA A 162 -10.69 -10.67 0.02
N ILE A 163 -10.28 -10.97 -1.24
CA ILE A 163 -9.95 -9.93 -2.22
C ILE A 163 -11.17 -9.07 -2.56
N LYS A 164 -12.34 -9.69 -2.73
CA LYS A 164 -13.59 -8.95 -2.95
C LYS A 164 -13.93 -8.04 -1.78
N GLU A 165 -13.90 -8.55 -0.55
CA GLU A 165 -14.16 -7.78 0.66
C GLU A 165 -13.16 -6.62 0.84
N LEU A 166 -11.87 -6.86 0.57
CA LEU A 166 -10.85 -5.82 0.57
C LEU A 166 -11.20 -4.68 -0.41
N LYS A 167 -11.60 -5.03 -1.64
CA LYS A 167 -11.99 -4.06 -2.66
C LYS A 167 -13.23 -3.25 -2.24
N GLU A 168 -14.22 -3.89 -1.63
CA GLU A 168 -15.41 -3.21 -1.11
C GLU A 168 -15.06 -2.23 0.02
N ILE A 169 -14.24 -2.64 1.00
CA ILE A 169 -13.81 -1.74 2.08
C ILE A 169 -13.03 -0.54 1.52
N ILE A 170 -12.18 -0.73 0.53
CA ILE A 170 -11.45 0.38 -0.11
C ILE A 170 -12.42 1.36 -0.78
N ARG A 171 -13.50 0.87 -1.44
CA ARG A 171 -14.55 1.74 -2.02
C ARG A 171 -15.29 2.50 -0.94
N GLU A 172 -15.72 1.81 0.12
CA GLU A 172 -16.39 2.43 1.28
C GLU A 172 -15.52 3.55 1.88
N MET A 173 -14.22 3.30 2.05
CA MET A 173 -13.27 4.31 2.53
C MET A 173 -13.20 5.53 1.62
N ARG A 174 -13.17 5.33 0.29
CA ARG A 174 -13.19 6.43 -0.68
C ARG A 174 -14.49 7.24 -0.58
N GLU A 175 -15.64 6.58 -0.49
CA GLU A 175 -16.95 7.21 -0.35
C GLU A 175 -17.05 8.03 0.95
N GLU A 176 -16.37 7.60 2.01
CA GLU A 176 -16.22 8.34 3.26
C GLU A 176 -15.17 9.48 3.17
N GLY A 177 -14.61 9.75 2.00
CA GLY A 177 -13.60 10.80 1.78
C GLY A 177 -12.21 10.46 2.33
N ARG A 178 -11.93 9.19 2.59
CA ARG A 178 -10.61 8.71 3.04
C ARG A 178 -9.71 8.42 1.85
N THR A 179 -8.42 8.52 2.08
CA THR A 179 -7.41 8.33 1.04
C THR A 179 -6.75 6.97 1.20
N VAL A 180 -6.52 6.29 0.09
CA VAL A 180 -5.87 4.97 0.09
C VAL A 180 -4.71 4.96 -0.89
N LEU A 181 -3.56 4.42 -0.47
CA LEU A 181 -2.43 4.08 -1.33
C LEU A 181 -2.16 2.58 -1.26
N VAL A 182 -2.33 1.89 -2.39
CA VAL A 182 -2.08 0.46 -2.52
C VAL A 182 -0.87 0.23 -3.40
N SER A 183 0.16 -0.46 -2.92
CA SER A 183 1.21 -0.96 -3.80
C SER A 183 0.86 -2.34 -4.34
N THR A 184 1.17 -2.58 -5.59
CA THR A 184 1.10 -3.93 -6.18
C THR A 184 2.00 -4.05 -7.42
N HIS A 185 2.35 -5.27 -7.77
CA HIS A 185 2.95 -5.62 -9.06
C HIS A 185 1.95 -6.34 -9.97
N MET A 186 0.72 -6.63 -9.47
CA MET A 186 -0.34 -7.34 -10.18
C MET A 186 -1.37 -6.34 -10.72
N ILE A 187 -1.24 -5.99 -12.00
CA ILE A 187 -2.08 -4.98 -12.63
C ILE A 187 -3.57 -5.41 -12.64
N ASP A 188 -3.85 -6.68 -12.92
CA ASP A 188 -5.21 -7.25 -12.98
C ASP A 188 -5.96 -7.12 -11.64
N SER A 189 -5.22 -7.04 -10.53
CA SER A 189 -5.83 -6.96 -9.21
C SER A 189 -6.47 -5.61 -8.90
N VAL A 190 -6.12 -4.55 -9.65
CA VAL A 190 -6.52 -3.16 -9.37
C VAL A 190 -7.47 -2.55 -10.40
N ASP A 191 -7.88 -3.32 -11.42
CA ASP A 191 -8.56 -2.89 -12.65
C ASP A 191 -9.77 -1.94 -12.52
N MET A 192 -10.37 -1.77 -11.34
CA MET A 192 -11.55 -0.92 -11.17
C MET A 192 -11.48 0.06 -9.98
N LEU A 193 -10.37 0.08 -9.25
CA LEU A 193 -10.33 0.70 -7.91
C LEU A 193 -9.46 1.94 -7.80
N TRP A 194 -9.04 2.57 -8.89
CA TRP A 194 -8.08 3.65 -8.80
C TRP A 194 -8.58 4.97 -9.43
N ASP A 195 -8.20 6.07 -8.83
CA ASP A 195 -8.36 7.43 -9.36
C ASP A 195 -7.05 7.93 -9.95
N ARG A 196 -5.92 7.46 -9.40
CA ARG A 196 -4.56 7.81 -9.80
C ARG A 196 -3.65 6.59 -9.77
N THR A 197 -2.73 6.51 -10.71
CA THR A 197 -1.68 5.49 -10.76
C THR A 197 -0.31 6.14 -10.78
N LEU A 198 0.56 5.64 -9.93
CA LEU A 198 2.00 5.92 -9.92
C LEU A 198 2.74 4.68 -10.42
N ILE A 199 3.56 4.78 -11.46
CA ILE A 199 4.36 3.66 -11.95
C ILE A 199 5.82 3.89 -11.60
N MET A 200 6.38 2.97 -10.81
CA MET A 200 7.80 2.99 -10.43
C MET A 200 8.61 1.91 -11.15
N GLN A 201 9.82 2.29 -11.58
CA GLN A 201 10.80 1.37 -12.14
C GLN A 201 12.21 1.80 -11.72
N LYS A 202 13.02 0.87 -11.24
CA LYS A 202 14.44 1.12 -10.85
C LYS A 202 14.61 2.32 -9.90
N GLY A 203 13.69 2.48 -8.95
CA GLY A 203 13.71 3.57 -7.96
C GLY A 203 13.23 4.93 -8.46
N VAL A 204 12.74 5.04 -9.68
CA VAL A 204 12.28 6.30 -10.29
C VAL A 204 10.78 6.22 -10.55
N LEU A 205 10.08 7.34 -10.40
CA LEU A 205 8.69 7.49 -10.82
C LEU A 205 8.67 7.73 -12.34
N ARG A 206 8.13 6.78 -13.08
CA ARG A 206 8.05 6.82 -14.56
C ARG A 206 6.75 7.41 -15.06
N ALA A 207 5.65 7.19 -14.33
CA ALA A 207 4.36 7.79 -14.66
C ALA A 207 3.61 8.19 -13.38
N ASN A 208 2.81 9.24 -13.53
CA ASN A 208 1.87 9.73 -12.53
C ASN A 208 0.64 10.23 -13.30
N VAL A 209 -0.37 9.37 -13.42
CA VAL A 209 -1.54 9.60 -14.28
C VAL A 209 -2.83 9.42 -13.50
N THR A 210 -3.83 10.23 -13.81
CA THR A 210 -5.20 10.01 -13.34
C THR A 210 -5.95 9.10 -14.29
N LYS A 211 -7.05 8.53 -13.82
CA LYS A 211 -7.92 7.70 -14.65
C LYS A 211 -8.46 8.46 -15.85
N GLU A 212 -8.87 9.72 -15.65
CA GLU A 212 -9.38 10.59 -16.70
C GLU A 212 -8.32 10.89 -17.77
N GLN A 213 -7.07 11.10 -17.36
CA GLN A 213 -5.95 11.31 -18.29
C GLN A 213 -5.70 10.09 -19.17
N LEU A 214 -5.76 8.90 -18.58
CA LEU A 214 -5.58 7.65 -19.32
C LEU A 214 -6.75 7.38 -20.26
N GLU A 215 -7.99 7.61 -19.83
CA GLU A 215 -9.16 7.48 -20.69
C GLU A 215 -9.13 8.45 -21.88
N GLN A 216 -8.62 9.68 -21.70
CA GLN A 216 -8.46 10.67 -22.76
C GLN A 216 -7.37 10.30 -23.78
N SER A 217 -6.31 9.61 -23.36
CA SER A 217 -5.26 9.14 -24.29
C SER A 217 -5.69 7.95 -25.13
N GLY A 218 -6.75 7.23 -24.72
CA GLY A 218 -7.21 6.01 -25.36
C GLY A 218 -6.32 4.78 -25.05
N GLU A 219 -5.38 4.92 -24.12
CA GLU A 219 -4.51 3.84 -23.66
C GLU A 219 -5.13 3.10 -22.47
N THR A 220 -4.80 1.82 -22.32
CA THR A 220 -5.12 1.06 -21.11
C THR A 220 -3.98 1.18 -20.10
N LEU A 221 -4.31 0.98 -18.79
CA LEU A 221 -3.29 0.96 -17.74
C LEU A 221 -2.25 -0.14 -17.97
N GLU A 222 -2.70 -1.27 -18.54
CA GLU A 222 -1.85 -2.40 -18.88
C GLU A 222 -0.85 -2.05 -19.98
N GLN A 223 -1.30 -1.40 -21.07
CA GLN A 223 -0.43 -0.92 -22.14
C GLN A 223 0.63 0.05 -21.60
N LEU A 224 0.21 1.09 -20.87
CA LEU A 224 1.12 2.06 -20.25
C LEU A 224 2.15 1.37 -19.33
N PHE A 225 1.71 0.39 -18.53
CA PHE A 225 2.61 -0.33 -17.64
C PHE A 225 3.66 -1.15 -18.40
N PHE A 226 3.27 -1.90 -19.43
CA PHE A 226 4.20 -2.71 -20.23
C PHE A 226 5.14 -1.83 -21.06
N ASP A 227 4.68 -0.73 -21.64
CA ASP A 227 5.53 0.20 -22.39
C ASP A 227 6.63 0.79 -21.49
N ILE A 228 6.30 1.11 -20.23
CA ILE A 228 7.27 1.61 -19.27
C ILE A 228 8.22 0.53 -18.80
N THR A 229 7.73 -0.69 -18.54
CA THR A 229 8.52 -1.73 -17.89
C THR A 229 9.32 -2.60 -18.87
N GLU A 230 8.84 -2.79 -20.10
CA GLU A 230 9.43 -3.64 -21.14
C GLU A 230 10.04 -2.85 -22.30
N GLY A 231 9.64 -1.58 -22.47
CA GLY A 231 10.10 -0.71 -23.58
C GLY A 231 11.60 -0.39 -23.55
N GLU A 232 12.28 -0.57 -22.43
CA GLU A 232 13.75 -0.58 -22.34
C GLU A 232 14.30 -1.99 -22.67
N LYS A 233 14.18 -2.47 -23.91
CA LYS A 233 15.03 -3.57 -24.37
C LYS A 233 16.49 -3.10 -24.25
N PRO A 234 17.41 -3.87 -23.61
CA PRO A 234 18.82 -3.54 -23.66
C PRO A 234 19.20 -3.48 -25.14
N GLN A 235 19.80 -2.36 -25.56
CA GLN A 235 20.51 -2.32 -26.83
C GLN A 235 21.47 -3.51 -26.80
N SER A 236 21.19 -4.54 -27.55
CA SER A 236 22.14 -5.61 -27.83
C SER A 236 23.39 -4.93 -28.34
N ASP A 237 24.51 -5.11 -27.68
CA ASP A 237 25.82 -4.83 -28.21
C ASP A 237 25.93 -5.52 -29.59
N ALA A 238 25.57 -4.77 -30.63
CA ALA A 238 25.78 -5.17 -32.00
C ALA A 238 27.25 -4.96 -32.32
N GLY A 239 27.96 -6.07 -32.38
CA GLY A 239 29.04 -6.18 -33.31
C GLY A 239 30.32 -5.44 -32.95
N ASN A 240 31.24 -6.14 -32.37
CA ASN A 240 32.64 -5.94 -32.68
C ASN A 240 33.21 -7.27 -33.18
N GLU A 241 32.81 -7.66 -34.39
CA GLU A 241 33.64 -8.50 -35.23
C GLU A 241 34.61 -7.56 -35.93
N ALA A 242 35.82 -7.58 -35.52
CA ALA A 242 36.96 -7.00 -36.27
C ALA A 242 37.77 -8.14 -36.86
N PRO A 243 38.39 -7.93 -38.06
CA PRO A 243 38.97 -8.94 -38.95
C PRO A 243 40.26 -9.58 -38.41
#